data_548d4bad899249b949d7162f5a48959c
#
_entry.id   548d4bad899249b949d7162f5a48959c
#
_cell.length_a   1.000
_cell.length_b   1.000
_cell.length_c   1.000
_cell.angle_alpha   90.00
_cell.angle_beta   90.00
_cell.angle_gamma   90.00
#
_symmetry.space_group_name_H-M   'P 1'
#
loop_
_entity.id
_entity.type
_entity.pdbx_description
1 polymer ?
#
loop_
_entity_poly.entity_id
_entity_poly.type
_entity_poly.pdbx_seq_one_letter_code
_entity_poly.pdbx_strand_id
1 'polypeptide(L)'
;MFYSDFNFVQEVVFTMRAKLFIFGETLLDVGSGKKSWRERGVGDMRILRHREHQRLRVLMRQEKTMKVIANHALDPRITLEPNVGSDRSWVWSAFDFAEGELKETTFAVRFADSEIALDFKKKFEEMQKDMAALLAGGDKPDADGGKAADEAADALSKAKVVDDDDDDV
;
A
#
# COMPACT_ATOMS: atom_id res chain seq x y z
N MET A 1 -6.81 15.93 -19.05
CA MET A 1 -8.23 16.18 -18.76
C MET A 1 -8.73 15.40 -17.56
N PHE A 2 -8.28 14.17 -17.33
CA PHE A 2 -8.68 13.34 -16.18
C PHE A 2 -7.98 13.68 -14.86
N TYR A 3 -6.91 14.44 -14.87
CA TYR A 3 -6.14 14.79 -13.67
C TYR A 3 -6.75 15.88 -12.80
N SER A 4 -7.47 16.82 -13.40
CA SER A 4 -8.08 17.92 -12.65
C SER A 4 -9.30 17.49 -11.85
N ASP A 5 -10.11 16.58 -12.41
CA ASP A 5 -11.32 16.08 -11.75
C ASP A 5 -10.98 15.19 -10.55
N PHE A 6 -9.87 14.48 -10.61
CA PHE A 6 -9.38 13.61 -9.55
C PHE A 6 -8.95 14.39 -8.30
N ASN A 7 -8.25 15.49 -8.50
CA ASN A 7 -7.84 16.40 -7.43
C ASN A 7 -9.01 17.18 -6.80
N PHE A 8 -10.10 17.35 -7.53
CA PHE A 8 -11.28 18.06 -7.03
C PHE A 8 -12.13 17.19 -6.11
N VAL A 9 -12.25 15.90 -6.41
CA VAL A 9 -13.07 14.94 -5.65
C VAL A 9 -12.33 14.38 -4.43
N GLN A 10 -11.01 14.40 -4.45
CA GLN A 10 -10.17 13.83 -3.40
C GLN A 10 -9.16 14.84 -2.87
N GLU A 11 -8.96 14.78 -1.56
CA GLU A 11 -7.98 15.56 -0.83
C GLU A 11 -6.75 14.70 -0.52
N VAL A 12 -5.57 15.23 -0.78
CA VAL A 12 -4.30 14.60 -0.35
C VAL A 12 -4.08 14.92 1.12
N VAL A 13 -4.21 13.92 1.98
CA VAL A 13 -3.98 14.09 3.43
C VAL A 13 -2.56 13.77 3.84
N PHE A 14 -1.85 13.00 3.05
CA PHE A 14 -0.44 12.68 3.24
C PHE A 14 0.22 12.33 1.91
N THR A 15 1.47 12.73 1.74
CA THR A 15 2.30 12.33 0.60
C THR A 15 3.74 12.12 1.04
N MET A 16 4.38 11.07 0.55
CA MET A 16 5.78 10.77 0.83
C MET A 16 6.39 9.99 -0.31
N ARG A 17 7.59 10.41 -0.70
CA ARG A 17 8.38 9.68 -1.71
C ARG A 17 8.81 8.32 -1.18
N ALA A 18 8.63 7.30 -1.99
CA ALA A 18 8.93 5.92 -1.60
C ALA A 18 9.26 5.03 -2.80
N LYS A 19 9.86 3.90 -2.50
CA LYS A 19 10.05 2.78 -3.42
C LYS A 19 9.12 1.64 -3.02
N LEU A 20 8.34 1.15 -3.98
CA LEU A 20 7.35 0.10 -3.74
C LEU A 20 7.83 -1.22 -4.33
N PHE A 21 7.65 -2.28 -3.55
CA PHE A 21 7.89 -3.67 -3.93
C PHE A 21 6.61 -4.47 -3.79
N ILE A 22 6.46 -5.49 -4.59
CA ILE A 22 5.41 -6.50 -4.43
C ILE A 22 6.02 -7.89 -4.31
N PHE A 23 5.37 -8.74 -3.53
CA PHE A 23 5.72 -10.14 -3.38
C PHE A 23 4.87 -11.00 -4.30
N GLY A 24 5.50 -11.74 -5.20
CA GLY A 24 4.78 -12.55 -6.18
C GLY A 24 5.71 -13.26 -7.15
N GLU A 25 5.11 -13.92 -8.12
CA GLU A 25 5.85 -14.54 -9.20
C GLU A 25 6.45 -13.47 -10.12
N THR A 26 7.69 -13.67 -10.53
CA THR A 26 8.33 -12.82 -11.54
C THR A 26 7.82 -13.19 -12.93
N LEU A 27 8.03 -12.30 -13.90
CA LEU A 27 7.66 -12.56 -15.30
C LEU A 27 8.35 -13.80 -15.90
N LEU A 28 9.53 -14.17 -15.36
CA LEU A 28 10.31 -15.34 -15.79
C LEU A 28 9.80 -16.65 -15.15
N ASP A 29 9.09 -16.54 -14.03
CA ASP A 29 8.65 -17.68 -13.21
C ASP A 29 7.12 -17.83 -13.16
N VAL A 30 6.40 -17.22 -14.09
CA VAL A 30 4.92 -17.27 -14.15
C VAL A 30 4.43 -18.72 -14.22
N GLY A 31 3.56 -19.07 -13.27
CA GLY A 31 2.99 -20.41 -13.14
C GLY A 31 3.85 -21.42 -12.39
N SER A 32 5.05 -21.04 -11.94
CA SER A 32 5.96 -21.91 -11.17
C SER A 32 5.58 -22.05 -9.71
N GLY A 33 4.80 -21.13 -9.15
CA GLY A 33 4.53 -20.97 -7.73
C GLY A 33 5.70 -20.34 -6.95
N LYS A 34 6.78 -20.01 -7.62
CA LYS A 34 7.98 -19.43 -7.04
C LYS A 34 7.81 -17.92 -6.87
N LYS A 35 7.70 -17.45 -5.63
CA LYS A 35 7.47 -16.04 -5.30
C LYS A 35 8.73 -15.39 -4.76
N SER A 36 8.93 -14.14 -5.14
CA SER A 36 10.01 -13.29 -4.63
C SER A 36 9.58 -11.83 -4.60
N TRP A 37 10.34 -11.01 -3.90
CA TRP A 37 10.15 -9.57 -3.95
C TRP A 37 10.63 -9.02 -5.29
N ARG A 38 9.80 -8.14 -5.89
CA ARG A 38 10.18 -7.39 -7.09
C ARG A 38 9.82 -5.93 -6.92
N GLU A 39 10.66 -5.05 -7.44
CA GLU A 39 10.39 -3.63 -7.48
C GLU A 39 9.17 -3.34 -8.36
N ARG A 40 8.25 -2.55 -7.84
CA ARG A 40 7.08 -2.08 -8.57
C ARG A 40 7.28 -0.69 -9.16
N GLY A 41 7.98 0.18 -8.45
CA GLY A 41 8.31 1.52 -8.91
C GLY A 41 8.64 2.48 -7.78
N VAL A 42 9.09 3.66 -8.19
CA VAL A 42 9.41 4.80 -7.32
C VAL A 42 8.44 5.93 -7.63
N GLY A 43 8.00 6.65 -6.62
CA GLY A 43 7.13 7.80 -6.77
C GLY A 43 6.62 8.31 -5.43
N ASP A 44 5.59 9.13 -5.49
CA ASP A 44 4.92 9.65 -4.30
C ASP A 44 3.80 8.71 -3.87
N MET A 45 3.94 8.14 -2.69
CA MET A 45 2.86 7.43 -2.03
C MET A 45 1.94 8.43 -1.34
N ARG A 46 0.65 8.34 -1.62
CA ARG A 46 -0.35 9.28 -1.13
C ARG A 46 -1.45 8.57 -0.38
N ILE A 47 -1.93 9.20 0.69
CA ILE A 47 -3.20 8.87 1.32
C ILE A 47 -4.20 9.93 0.89
N LEU A 48 -5.30 9.50 0.29
CA LEU A 48 -6.36 10.37 -0.26
C LEU A 48 -7.65 10.18 0.52
N ARG A 49 -8.33 11.30 0.79
CA ARG A 49 -9.67 11.33 1.36
C ARG A 49 -10.67 11.79 0.31
N HIS A 50 -11.72 11.03 0.10
CA HIS A 50 -12.81 11.45 -0.76
C HIS A 50 -13.63 12.56 -0.09
N ARG A 51 -13.88 13.68 -0.79
CA ARG A 51 -14.51 14.87 -0.19
C ARG A 51 -15.97 14.67 0.20
N GLU A 52 -16.68 13.80 -0.52
CA GLU A 52 -18.10 13.55 -0.26
C GLU A 52 -18.30 12.49 0.83
N HIS A 53 -17.81 11.27 0.61
CA HIS A 53 -18.04 10.14 1.54
C HIS A 53 -16.94 9.94 2.57
N GLN A 54 -15.89 10.76 2.55
CA GLN A 54 -14.78 10.78 3.52
C GLN A 54 -13.94 9.49 3.60
N ARG A 55 -14.17 8.51 2.74
CA ARG A 55 -13.37 7.29 2.69
C ARG A 55 -11.95 7.57 2.26
N LEU A 56 -11.02 6.80 2.81
CA LEU A 56 -9.59 6.95 2.63
C LEU A 56 -9.05 5.81 1.78
N ARG A 57 -8.08 6.12 0.94
CA ARG A 57 -7.34 5.15 0.16
C ARG A 57 -5.86 5.48 0.04
N VAL A 58 -5.06 4.46 -0.21
CA VAL A 58 -3.65 4.59 -0.59
C VAL A 58 -3.56 4.58 -2.11
N LEU A 59 -2.88 5.57 -2.67
CA LEU A 59 -2.62 5.67 -4.10
C LEU A 59 -1.14 5.97 -4.33
N MET A 60 -0.52 5.23 -5.23
CA MET A 60 0.84 5.50 -5.69
C MET A 60 0.92 5.36 -7.20
N ARG A 61 1.62 6.31 -7.84
CA ARG A 61 1.94 6.27 -9.26
C ARG A 61 3.45 6.19 -9.44
N GLN A 62 3.89 5.45 -10.46
CA GLN A 62 5.28 5.49 -10.87
C GLN A 62 5.61 6.86 -11.46
N GLU A 63 6.69 7.48 -11.00
CA GLU A 63 7.02 8.87 -11.36
C GLU A 63 7.28 9.10 -12.86
N LYS A 64 7.85 8.11 -13.57
CA LYS A 64 8.23 8.26 -14.99
C LYS A 64 7.06 8.03 -15.95
N THR A 65 6.23 7.05 -15.67
CA THR A 65 5.11 6.65 -16.55
C THR A 65 3.77 7.15 -16.08
N MET A 66 3.65 7.61 -14.84
CA MET A 66 2.41 7.96 -14.15
C MET A 66 1.42 6.80 -14.01
N LYS A 67 1.87 5.58 -14.29
CA LYS A 67 1.08 4.37 -14.10
C LYS A 67 0.78 4.15 -12.62
N VAL A 68 -0.47 3.81 -12.31
CA VAL A 68 -0.87 3.44 -10.95
C VAL A 68 -0.22 2.11 -10.57
N ILE A 69 0.49 2.09 -9.46
CA ILE A 69 1.20 0.92 -8.93
C ILE A 69 0.69 0.47 -7.57
N ALA A 70 -0.07 1.29 -6.86
CA ALA A 70 -0.86 0.92 -5.69
C ALA A 70 -2.16 1.71 -5.67
N ASN A 71 -3.27 1.04 -5.41
CA ASN A 71 -4.58 1.65 -5.25
C ASN A 71 -5.47 0.73 -4.41
N HIS A 72 -5.52 0.96 -3.11
CA HIS A 72 -6.35 0.17 -2.21
C HIS A 72 -6.99 1.03 -1.12
N ALA A 73 -8.11 0.56 -0.59
CA ALA A 73 -8.74 1.19 0.56
C ALA A 73 -7.79 1.18 1.77
N LEU A 74 -7.85 2.23 2.58
CA LEU A 74 -7.15 2.29 3.86
C LEU A 74 -7.94 1.49 4.91
N ASP A 75 -7.95 0.18 4.74
CA ASP A 75 -8.69 -0.74 5.59
C ASP A 75 -8.14 -0.70 7.03
N PRO A 76 -8.99 -0.51 8.04
CA PRO A 76 -8.55 -0.52 9.44
C PRO A 76 -7.92 -1.84 9.91
N ARG A 77 -8.15 -2.93 9.18
CA ARG A 77 -7.59 -4.25 9.49
C ARG A 77 -6.15 -4.43 8.99
N ILE A 78 -5.65 -3.56 8.13
CA ILE A 78 -4.27 -3.62 7.66
C ILE A 78 -3.32 -3.34 8.82
N THR A 79 -2.31 -4.19 8.97
CA THR A 79 -1.22 -3.99 9.92
C THR A 79 0.07 -3.77 9.18
N LEU A 80 0.77 -2.68 9.49
CA LEU A 80 2.12 -2.43 8.98
C LEU A 80 3.13 -3.22 9.81
N GLU A 81 3.78 -4.19 9.18
CA GLU A 81 4.80 -5.00 9.81
C GLU A 81 6.20 -4.48 9.45
N PRO A 82 7.15 -4.47 10.40
CA PRO A 82 8.52 -4.14 10.09
C PRO A 82 9.14 -5.22 9.18
N ASN A 83 9.99 -4.77 8.26
CA ASN A 83 10.80 -5.69 7.46
C ASN A 83 12.09 -6.04 8.20
N VAL A 84 12.37 -7.35 8.32
CA VAL A 84 13.61 -7.83 8.98
C VAL A 84 14.83 -7.36 8.19
N GLY A 85 15.71 -6.61 8.85
CA GLY A 85 16.93 -6.07 8.25
C GLY A 85 16.81 -4.64 7.73
N SER A 86 15.63 -4.01 7.82
CA SER A 86 15.43 -2.61 7.44
C SER A 86 14.66 -1.85 8.51
N ASP A 87 15.14 -0.67 8.87
CA ASP A 87 14.47 0.25 9.81
C ASP A 87 13.64 1.33 9.09
N ARG A 88 13.64 1.32 7.75
CA ARG A 88 12.99 2.31 6.88
C ARG A 88 11.91 1.72 5.97
N SER A 89 11.44 0.52 6.26
CA SER A 89 10.50 -0.24 5.43
C SER A 89 9.33 -0.78 6.24
N TRP A 90 8.15 -0.85 5.58
CA TRP A 90 6.96 -1.50 6.11
C TRP A 90 6.42 -2.50 5.11
N VAL A 91 5.83 -3.57 5.62
CA VAL A 91 5.20 -4.64 4.82
C VAL A 91 3.75 -4.77 5.24
N TRP A 92 2.84 -4.88 4.28
CA TRP A 92 1.41 -5.13 4.52
C TRP A 92 0.78 -5.85 3.33
N SER A 93 -0.40 -6.38 3.55
CA SER A 93 -1.24 -6.93 2.48
C SER A 93 -2.55 -6.19 2.38
N ALA A 94 -3.03 -6.02 1.17
CA ALA A 94 -4.29 -5.37 0.87
C ALA A 94 -4.92 -5.92 -0.41
N PHE A 95 -6.22 -5.71 -0.56
CA PHE A 95 -6.89 -5.89 -1.84
C PHE A 95 -6.64 -4.67 -2.72
N ASP A 96 -5.82 -4.84 -3.74
CA ASP A 96 -5.34 -3.78 -4.60
C ASP A 96 -6.04 -3.77 -5.95
N PHE A 97 -6.33 -2.58 -6.46
CA PHE A 97 -7.02 -2.33 -7.72
C PHE A 97 -6.15 -1.59 -8.75
N ALA A 98 -4.83 -1.55 -8.57
CA ALA A 98 -3.92 -0.78 -9.43
C ALA A 98 -3.99 -1.19 -10.92
N GLU A 99 -4.24 -2.46 -11.20
CA GLU A 99 -4.32 -3.01 -12.56
C GLU A 99 -5.75 -3.10 -13.12
N GLY A 100 -6.72 -2.43 -12.48
CA GLY A 100 -8.12 -2.46 -12.89
C GLY A 100 -8.88 -3.72 -12.47
N GLU A 101 -8.26 -4.58 -11.68
CA GLU A 101 -8.81 -5.81 -11.13
C GLU A 101 -8.42 -5.92 -9.67
N LEU A 102 -9.37 -6.33 -8.82
CA LEU A 102 -9.12 -6.50 -7.40
C LEU A 102 -8.28 -7.76 -7.16
N LYS A 103 -7.07 -7.56 -6.64
CA LYS A 103 -6.12 -8.63 -6.31
C LYS A 103 -5.59 -8.47 -4.90
N GLU A 104 -5.53 -9.57 -4.16
CA GLU A 104 -4.79 -9.61 -2.92
C GLU A 104 -3.30 -9.46 -3.23
N THR A 105 -2.68 -8.42 -2.65
CA THR A 105 -1.31 -8.04 -2.94
C THR A 105 -0.55 -7.80 -1.64
N THR A 106 0.65 -8.35 -1.55
CA THR A 106 1.58 -8.08 -0.44
C THR A 106 2.60 -7.05 -0.92
N PHE A 107 2.63 -5.92 -0.22
CA PHE A 107 3.49 -4.78 -0.49
C PHE A 107 4.62 -4.68 0.50
N ALA A 108 5.78 -4.20 0.05
CA ALA A 108 6.78 -3.58 0.89
C ALA A 108 7.04 -2.16 0.38
N VAL A 109 7.19 -1.23 1.29
CA VAL A 109 7.53 0.16 0.98
C VAL A 109 8.81 0.53 1.71
N ARG A 110 9.73 1.17 0.99
CA ARG A 110 10.97 1.69 1.55
C ARG A 110 11.01 3.21 1.40
N PHE A 111 11.33 3.88 2.49
CA PHE A 111 11.50 5.33 2.57
C PHE A 111 12.97 5.72 2.60
N ALA A 112 13.25 7.02 2.54
CA ALA A 112 14.63 7.53 2.55
C ALA A 112 15.36 7.25 3.87
N ASP A 113 14.64 7.30 5.00
CA ASP A 113 15.20 7.03 6.33
C ASP A 113 14.13 6.49 7.30
N SER A 114 14.58 6.14 8.51
CA SER A 114 13.72 5.57 9.55
C SER A 114 12.72 6.58 10.14
N GLU A 115 13.07 7.86 10.20
CA GLU A 115 12.15 8.90 10.69
C GLU A 115 10.97 9.08 9.77
N ILE A 116 11.21 9.13 8.47
CA ILE A 116 10.15 9.20 7.44
C ILE A 116 9.27 7.95 7.48
N ALA A 117 9.89 6.78 7.65
CA ALA A 117 9.14 5.52 7.80
C ALA A 117 8.20 5.53 9.02
N LEU A 118 8.65 6.07 10.14
CA LEU A 118 7.83 6.22 11.35
C LEU A 118 6.71 7.24 11.16
N ASP A 119 6.98 8.35 10.50
CA ASP A 119 5.97 9.36 10.18
C ASP A 119 4.87 8.79 9.28
N PHE A 120 5.25 8.00 8.28
CA PHE A 120 4.30 7.27 7.44
C PHE A 120 3.42 6.32 8.25
N LYS A 121 4.01 5.48 9.10
CA LYS A 121 3.26 4.56 9.96
C LYS A 121 2.28 5.29 10.87
N LYS A 122 2.75 6.35 11.52
CA LYS A 122 1.94 7.17 12.41
C LYS A 122 0.73 7.76 11.66
N LYS A 123 0.94 8.33 10.49
CA LYS A 123 -0.12 8.92 9.68
C LYS A 123 -1.07 7.87 9.13
N PHE A 124 -0.55 6.75 8.68
CA PHE A 124 -1.33 5.60 8.21
C PHE A 124 -2.29 5.10 9.30
N GLU A 125 -1.78 4.86 10.49
CA GLU A 125 -2.58 4.38 11.62
C GLU A 125 -3.58 5.43 12.13
N GLU A 126 -3.22 6.71 12.12
CA GLU A 126 -4.13 7.81 12.42
C GLU A 126 -5.31 7.84 11.45
N MET A 127 -5.04 7.73 10.16
CA MET A 127 -6.08 7.69 9.13
C MET A 127 -6.90 6.40 9.15
N GLN A 128 -6.32 5.28 9.58
CA GLN A 128 -7.08 4.05 9.83
C GLN A 128 -8.12 4.23 10.93
N LYS A 129 -7.81 4.99 11.99
CA LYS A 129 -8.78 5.32 13.04
C LYS A 129 -9.93 6.15 12.51
N ASP A 130 -9.65 7.14 11.66
CA ASP A 130 -10.69 7.94 11.00
C ASP A 130 -11.58 7.06 10.10
N MET A 131 -10.97 6.16 9.34
CA MET A 131 -11.71 5.21 8.51
C MET A 131 -12.58 4.25 9.33
N ALA A 132 -12.06 3.74 10.44
CA ALA A 132 -12.80 2.87 11.34
C ALA A 132 -14.02 3.58 11.95
N ALA A 133 -13.86 4.83 12.38
CA ALA A 133 -14.94 5.65 12.90
C ALA A 133 -16.03 5.90 11.84
N LEU A 134 -15.62 6.16 10.60
CA LEU A 134 -16.53 6.36 9.47
C LEU A 134 -17.33 5.09 9.17
N LEU A 135 -16.69 3.94 9.14
CA LEU A 135 -17.33 2.65 8.85
C LEU A 135 -18.25 2.18 9.98
N ALA A 136 -17.96 2.54 11.23
CA ALA A 136 -18.83 2.26 12.38
C ALA A 136 -20.12 3.09 12.38
N GLY A 137 -20.12 4.25 11.70
CA GLY A 137 -21.21 5.22 11.70
C GLY A 137 -22.31 4.98 10.65
N GLY A 138 -22.30 3.94 9.83
CA GLY A 138 -23.41 3.75 8.92
C GLY A 138 -23.34 2.95 7.66
N ASP A 139 -22.19 2.47 7.20
CA ASP A 139 -22.15 1.53 6.06
C ASP A 139 -21.27 0.35 6.40
N LYS A 140 -21.87 -0.83 6.43
CA LYS A 140 -21.10 -2.07 6.58
C LYS A 140 -20.30 -2.28 5.30
N PRO A 141 -18.97 -2.43 5.38
CA PRO A 141 -18.22 -2.94 4.24
C PRO A 141 -18.71 -4.35 3.94
N ASP A 142 -18.86 -4.67 2.68
CA ASP A 142 -19.21 -5.99 2.23
C ASP A 142 -18.30 -7.03 2.90
N ALA A 143 -18.91 -8.08 3.44
CA ALA A 143 -18.34 -9.00 4.40
C ALA A 143 -17.24 -9.94 3.85
N ASP A 144 -16.66 -9.65 2.69
CA ASP A 144 -15.78 -10.58 1.98
C ASP A 144 -14.26 -10.38 2.24
N GLY A 145 -13.90 -9.41 3.06
CA GLY A 145 -12.48 -9.13 3.36
C GLY A 145 -11.86 -9.88 4.55
N GLY A 146 -12.64 -10.66 5.29
CA GLY A 146 -12.16 -11.25 6.54
C GLY A 146 -11.23 -12.46 6.40
N LYS A 147 -11.31 -13.19 5.30
CA LYS A 147 -10.49 -14.39 5.07
C LYS A 147 -9.08 -14.11 4.54
N ALA A 148 -8.93 -13.03 3.82
CA ALA A 148 -7.66 -12.70 3.18
C ALA A 148 -6.62 -12.09 4.12
N ALA A 149 -7.05 -11.48 5.22
CA ALA A 149 -6.14 -10.89 6.21
C ALA A 149 -5.36 -11.97 7.00
N ASP A 150 -5.96 -13.12 7.26
CA ASP A 150 -5.31 -14.22 7.98
C ASP A 150 -4.30 -14.98 7.10
N GLU A 151 -4.60 -15.16 5.82
CA GLU A 151 -3.66 -15.78 4.87
C GLU A 151 -2.49 -14.87 4.54
N ALA A 152 -2.70 -13.56 4.53
CA ALA A 152 -1.67 -12.57 4.30
C ALA A 152 -0.66 -12.47 5.44
N ALA A 153 -1.10 -12.64 6.69
CA ALA A 153 -0.22 -12.66 7.86
C ALA A 153 0.76 -13.84 7.83
N ASP A 154 0.33 -14.99 7.32
CA ASP A 154 1.19 -16.17 7.17
C ASP A 154 2.23 -15.99 6.04
N ALA A 155 1.86 -15.33 4.96
CA ALA A 155 2.78 -14.99 3.88
C ALA A 155 3.86 -13.97 4.30
N LEU A 156 3.50 -13.02 5.18
CA LEU A 156 4.41 -12.03 5.74
C LEU A 156 5.52 -12.65 6.60
N SER A 157 5.22 -13.73 7.32
CA SER A 157 6.20 -14.41 8.17
C SER A 157 7.29 -15.15 7.38
N LYS A 158 7.05 -15.43 6.10
CA LYS A 158 7.95 -16.20 5.23
C LYS A 158 8.73 -15.34 4.24
N ALA A 159 8.39 -14.07 4.08
CA ALA A 159 9.00 -13.18 3.11
C ALA A 159 10.09 -12.31 3.74
N LYS A 160 11.34 -12.52 3.35
CA LYS A 160 12.45 -11.62 3.68
C LYS A 160 12.75 -10.73 2.48
N VAL A 161 12.62 -9.42 2.67
CA VAL A 161 13.15 -8.46 1.70
C VAL A 161 14.66 -8.41 1.88
N VAL A 162 15.38 -8.72 0.83
CA VAL A 162 16.84 -8.49 0.81
C VAL A 162 17.03 -6.99 0.56
N ASP A 163 17.63 -6.32 1.52
CA ASP A 163 18.10 -4.95 1.31
C ASP A 163 19.27 -5.02 0.32
N ASP A 164 19.00 -4.82 -0.96
CA ASP A 164 20.05 -4.42 -1.87
C ASP A 164 20.30 -2.93 -1.65
N ASP A 165 21.52 -2.60 -1.27
CA ASP A 165 22.01 -1.25 -0.98
C ASP A 165 22.05 -0.35 -2.23
N ASP A 166 20.95 -0.25 -2.96
CA ASP A 166 20.82 0.75 -4.01
C ASP A 166 20.18 2.03 -3.45
N ASP A 167 21.02 3.01 -3.26
CA ASP A 167 20.75 4.33 -2.68
C ASP A 167 19.86 5.26 -3.53
N ASP A 168 18.90 4.73 -4.29
CA ASP A 168 18.04 5.53 -5.15
C ASP A 168 16.61 5.71 -4.60
N VAL A 169 16.48 6.53 -3.54
CA VAL A 169 15.19 7.11 -3.13
C VAL A 169 15.33 8.61 -2.93
#